data_7d1eea5724ce41be46021ad398e72282
#
_entry.id   7d1eea5724ce41be46021ad398e72282
#
_cell.length_a   1.000
_cell.length_b   1.000
_cell.length_c   1.000
_cell.angle_alpha   90.00
_cell.angle_beta   90.00
_cell.angle_gamma   90.00
#
_symmetry.space_group_name_H-M   'P 1'
#
loop_
_entity.id
_entity.type
_entity.pdbx_description
1 polymer ?
#
loop_
_entity_poly.entity_id
_entity_poly.type
_entity_poly.pdbx_seq_one_letter_code
_entity_poly.pdbx_strand_id
1 'polypeptide(L)'
;MVDCSLACNGILSIGNSYSGWPCHGMEHALSAYYDITHGEGLAILTPRWMKHILSDKTRERFVKFGKNIFGIDSSLPDEQIAEKTIEETYKMFESFGMPMHLKDVGIDESRLEEMAHHVAENEGLDSAWAPLNEKDILEIFKDSL
;
A
#
# COMPACT_ATOMS: atom_id res chain seq x y z
N MET A 1 -16.22 10.92 7.25
CA MET A 1 -16.74 9.54 7.44
C MET A 1 -17.58 9.05 6.26
N VAL A 2 -18.59 9.81 5.78
CA VAL A 2 -19.45 9.41 4.64
C VAL A 2 -18.63 9.11 3.39
N ASP A 3 -17.66 9.96 3.04
CA ASP A 3 -16.81 9.78 1.85
C ASP A 3 -15.94 8.52 1.91
N CYS A 4 -15.43 8.18 3.10
CA CYS A 4 -14.69 6.92 3.30
C CYS A 4 -15.60 5.70 3.12
N SER A 5 -16.83 5.75 3.64
CA SER A 5 -17.80 4.66 3.44
C SER A 5 -18.18 4.49 1.97
N LEU A 6 -18.33 5.59 1.23
CA LEU A 6 -18.60 5.54 -0.21
C LEU A 6 -17.43 4.95 -1.00
N ALA A 7 -16.19 5.29 -0.61
CA ALA A 7 -15.00 4.69 -1.20
C ALA A 7 -14.95 3.17 -0.96
N CYS A 8 -15.15 2.74 0.29
CA CYS A 8 -15.15 1.31 0.66
C CYS A 8 -16.28 0.51 0.00
N ASN A 9 -17.42 1.12 -0.27
CA ASN A 9 -18.54 0.47 -0.96
C ASN A 9 -18.36 0.34 -2.49
N GLY A 10 -17.21 0.72 -3.02
CA GLY A 10 -16.90 0.59 -4.44
C GLY A 10 -17.65 1.57 -5.36
N ILE A 11 -18.42 2.52 -4.81
CA ILE A 11 -19.19 3.49 -5.63
C ILE A 11 -18.26 4.36 -6.50
N LEU A 12 -17.06 4.65 -6.00
CA LEU A 12 -16.03 5.40 -6.72
C LEU A 12 -15.30 4.54 -7.77
N SER A 13 -15.55 3.24 -7.79
CA SER A 13 -14.99 2.30 -8.77
C SER A 13 -15.92 2.03 -9.94
N ILE A 14 -17.13 2.61 -9.95
CA ILE A 14 -18.07 2.45 -11.06
C ILE A 14 -17.45 3.00 -12.35
N GLY A 15 -17.35 2.13 -13.37
CA GLY A 15 -16.70 2.46 -14.64
C GLY A 15 -15.19 2.31 -14.65
N ASN A 16 -14.56 1.90 -13.55
CA ASN A 16 -13.16 1.52 -13.51
C ASN A 16 -12.98 0.08 -13.98
N SER A 17 -11.98 -0.16 -14.83
CA SER A 17 -11.63 -1.50 -15.31
C SER A 17 -10.70 -2.28 -14.37
N TYR A 18 -10.21 -1.63 -13.32
CA TYR A 18 -9.32 -2.25 -12.34
C TYR A 18 -10.11 -2.82 -11.17
N SER A 19 -9.73 -3.99 -10.71
CA SER A 19 -10.22 -4.61 -9.48
C SER A 19 -9.06 -4.83 -8.51
N GLY A 20 -9.40 -5.25 -7.29
CA GLY A 20 -8.41 -5.51 -6.25
C GLY A 20 -8.00 -4.26 -5.46
N TRP A 21 -7.69 -4.50 -4.21
CA TRP A 21 -7.23 -3.53 -3.23
C TRP A 21 -5.91 -4.03 -2.64
N PRO A 22 -4.75 -3.75 -3.30
CA PRO A 22 -3.50 -4.44 -2.98
C PRO A 22 -3.10 -4.39 -1.51
N CYS A 23 -3.15 -3.23 -0.88
CA CYS A 23 -2.81 -3.13 0.54
C CYS A 23 -3.79 -3.90 1.43
N HIS A 24 -5.10 -3.92 1.09
CA HIS A 24 -6.09 -4.71 1.85
C HIS A 24 -5.86 -6.21 1.69
N GLY A 25 -5.67 -6.69 0.46
CA GLY A 25 -5.42 -8.11 0.22
C GLY A 25 -4.16 -8.61 0.94
N MET A 26 -3.08 -7.85 0.89
CA MET A 26 -1.88 -8.18 1.65
C MET A 26 -2.10 -8.13 3.18
N GLU A 27 -2.84 -7.13 3.65
CA GLU A 27 -3.12 -6.96 5.07
C GLU A 27 -4.04 -8.05 5.63
N HIS A 28 -5.02 -8.52 4.86
CA HIS A 28 -5.88 -9.65 5.27
C HIS A 28 -5.05 -10.89 5.64
N ALA A 29 -3.95 -11.15 4.92
CA ALA A 29 -3.05 -12.23 5.31
C ALA A 29 -2.34 -11.92 6.64
N LEU A 30 -1.84 -10.69 6.85
CA LEU A 30 -1.20 -10.32 8.12
C LEU A 30 -2.16 -10.51 9.29
N SER A 31 -3.39 -10.00 9.20
CA SER A 31 -4.42 -10.16 10.25
C SER A 31 -4.83 -11.62 10.45
N ALA A 32 -4.98 -12.40 9.37
CA ALA A 32 -5.36 -13.81 9.46
C ALA A 32 -4.30 -14.68 10.16
N TYR A 33 -3.03 -14.36 9.95
CA TYR A 33 -1.92 -15.17 10.47
C TYR A 33 -1.41 -14.71 11.85
N TYR A 34 -1.57 -13.42 12.18
CA TYR A 34 -0.97 -12.83 13.39
C TYR A 34 -1.95 -12.02 14.25
N ASP A 35 -3.22 -11.93 13.85
CA ASP A 35 -4.27 -11.19 14.60
C ASP A 35 -3.90 -9.74 14.93
N ILE A 36 -3.24 -9.06 13.99
CA ILE A 36 -2.89 -7.63 14.14
C ILE A 36 -4.07 -6.73 13.82
N THR A 37 -4.01 -5.48 14.26
CA THR A 37 -5.03 -4.48 13.94
C THR A 37 -4.96 -4.11 12.45
N HIS A 38 -6.09 -4.18 11.73
CA HIS A 38 -6.17 -3.90 10.28
C HIS A 38 -5.51 -2.57 9.88
N GLY A 39 -5.75 -1.50 10.65
CA GLY A 39 -5.15 -0.19 10.39
C GLY A 39 -3.63 -0.17 10.52
N GLU A 40 -3.06 -0.96 11.44
CA GLU A 40 -1.61 -1.09 11.63
C GLU A 40 -0.98 -1.77 10.41
N GLY A 41 -1.55 -2.89 9.98
CA GLY A 41 -1.08 -3.58 8.77
C GLY A 41 -1.15 -2.70 7.52
N LEU A 42 -2.23 -1.94 7.34
CA LEU A 42 -2.33 -0.98 6.23
C LEU A 42 -1.28 0.13 6.31
N ALA A 43 -0.99 0.67 7.50
CA ALA A 43 0.01 1.73 7.68
C ALA A 43 1.42 1.23 7.34
N ILE A 44 1.75 0.01 7.75
CA ILE A 44 3.02 -0.65 7.44
C ILE A 44 3.18 -0.88 5.93
N LEU A 45 2.17 -1.45 5.29
CA LEU A 45 2.26 -1.90 3.90
C LEU A 45 2.18 -0.76 2.88
N THR A 46 1.36 0.27 3.14
CA THR A 46 1.05 1.30 2.13
C THR A 46 2.28 2.01 1.58
N PRO A 47 3.24 2.54 2.37
CA PRO A 47 4.41 3.22 1.82
C PRO A 47 5.32 2.27 1.03
N ARG A 48 5.42 1.00 1.43
CA ARG A 48 6.23 -0.03 0.73
C ARG A 48 5.61 -0.42 -0.59
N TRP A 49 4.30 -0.64 -0.60
CA TRP A 49 3.55 -0.85 -1.83
C TRP A 49 3.68 0.34 -2.78
N MET A 50 3.51 1.57 -2.30
CA MET A 50 3.67 2.78 -3.10
C MET A 50 5.07 2.85 -3.74
N LYS A 51 6.12 2.54 -2.97
CA LYS A 51 7.50 2.49 -3.44
C LYS A 51 7.69 1.41 -4.52
N HIS A 52 7.15 0.21 -4.27
CA HIS A 52 7.26 -0.94 -5.19
C HIS A 52 6.62 -0.66 -6.55
N ILE A 53 5.44 -0.03 -6.57
CA ILE A 53 4.71 0.25 -7.81
C ILE A 53 5.11 1.55 -8.50
N LEU A 54 5.99 2.38 -7.91
CA LEU A 54 6.43 3.63 -8.52
C LEU A 54 7.20 3.34 -9.81
N SER A 55 6.68 3.85 -10.92
CA SER A 55 7.20 3.67 -12.27
C SER A 55 6.76 4.82 -13.17
N ASP A 56 7.25 4.88 -14.40
CA ASP A 56 6.81 5.88 -15.38
C ASP A 56 5.29 5.88 -15.60
N LYS A 57 4.65 4.70 -15.52
CA LYS A 57 3.21 4.54 -15.72
C LYS A 57 2.37 5.03 -14.54
N THR A 58 2.91 4.98 -13.34
CA THR A 58 2.19 5.29 -12.10
C THR A 58 2.54 6.65 -11.52
N ARG A 59 3.69 7.20 -11.88
CA ARG A 59 4.28 8.45 -11.34
C ARG A 59 3.31 9.61 -11.31
N GLU A 60 2.53 9.84 -12.35
CA GLU A 60 1.60 10.97 -12.43
C GLU A 60 0.63 11.02 -11.25
N ARG A 61 0.13 9.86 -10.80
CA ARG A 61 -0.78 9.80 -9.65
C ARG A 61 -0.10 10.15 -8.33
N PHE A 62 1.14 9.73 -8.15
CA PHE A 62 1.94 10.11 -6.98
C PHE A 62 2.23 11.61 -6.97
N VAL A 63 2.60 12.17 -8.12
CA VAL A 63 2.82 13.62 -8.28
C VAL A 63 1.57 14.41 -7.94
N LYS A 64 0.42 14.01 -8.46
CA LYS A 64 -0.86 14.65 -8.16
C LYS A 64 -1.22 14.54 -6.68
N PHE A 65 -1.01 13.38 -6.07
CA PHE A 65 -1.25 13.15 -4.65
C PHE A 65 -0.35 14.04 -3.79
N GLY A 66 0.95 14.08 -4.07
CA GLY A 66 1.92 14.88 -3.32
C GLY A 66 1.64 16.37 -3.38
N LYS A 67 1.34 16.89 -4.57
CA LYS A 67 1.00 18.31 -4.75
C LYS A 67 -0.29 18.71 -4.01
N ASN A 68 -1.32 17.88 -4.11
CA ASN A 68 -2.65 18.23 -3.59
C ASN A 68 -2.81 17.97 -2.09
N ILE A 69 -2.16 16.95 -1.55
CA ILE A 69 -2.34 16.54 -0.15
C ILE A 69 -1.21 17.05 0.73
N PHE A 70 0.03 16.94 0.28
CA PHE A 70 1.20 17.33 1.07
C PHE A 70 1.74 18.73 0.71
N GLY A 71 1.21 19.37 -0.33
CA GLY A 71 1.67 20.70 -0.76
C GLY A 71 3.11 20.70 -1.28
N ILE A 72 3.59 19.58 -1.81
CA ILE A 72 4.96 19.45 -2.32
C ILE A 72 5.16 20.46 -3.48
N ASP A 73 6.31 21.15 -3.44
CA ASP A 73 6.65 22.19 -4.40
C ASP A 73 6.58 21.68 -5.85
N SER A 74 5.71 22.30 -6.64
CA SER A 74 5.47 21.95 -8.04
C SER A 74 6.63 22.28 -8.97
N SER A 75 7.64 23.02 -8.51
CA SER A 75 8.85 23.33 -9.28
C SER A 75 9.86 22.18 -9.31
N LEU A 76 9.70 21.19 -8.44
CA LEU A 76 10.56 19.99 -8.40
C LEU A 76 10.26 19.06 -9.58
N PRO A 77 11.26 18.28 -10.04
CA PRO A 77 11.03 17.20 -10.99
C PRO A 77 9.99 16.21 -10.49
N ASP A 78 9.15 15.71 -11.38
CA ASP A 78 8.04 14.79 -11.05
C ASP A 78 8.52 13.52 -10.32
N GLU A 79 9.70 13.03 -10.63
CA GLU A 79 10.31 11.88 -9.92
C GLU A 79 10.55 12.20 -8.43
N GLN A 80 11.15 13.36 -8.16
CA GLN A 80 11.38 13.80 -6.78
C GLN A 80 10.08 14.08 -6.03
N ILE A 81 9.05 14.58 -6.71
CA ILE A 81 7.73 14.79 -6.10
C ILE A 81 7.12 13.44 -5.72
N ALA A 82 7.20 12.45 -6.61
CA ALA A 82 6.67 11.12 -6.36
C ALA A 82 7.38 10.43 -5.17
N GLU A 83 8.70 10.48 -5.11
CA GLU A 83 9.49 9.94 -4.00
C GLU A 83 9.15 10.64 -2.67
N LYS A 84 9.10 11.98 -2.66
CA LYS A 84 8.68 12.75 -1.49
C LYS A 84 7.26 12.42 -1.05
N THR A 85 6.36 12.13 -1.98
CA THR A 85 4.98 11.73 -1.66
C THR A 85 4.96 10.46 -0.82
N ILE A 86 5.79 9.48 -1.19
CA ILE A 86 5.91 8.22 -0.43
C ILE A 86 6.51 8.50 0.96
N GLU A 87 7.56 9.32 1.02
CA GLU A 87 8.19 9.71 2.28
C GLU A 87 7.22 10.44 3.22
N GLU A 88 6.46 11.41 2.71
CA GLU A 88 5.48 12.14 3.51
C GLU A 88 4.30 11.25 3.94
N THR A 89 3.91 10.26 3.12
CA THR A 89 2.92 9.26 3.53
C THR A 89 3.42 8.42 4.70
N TYR A 90 4.67 7.98 4.66
CA TYR A 90 5.31 7.26 5.76
C TYR A 90 5.33 8.10 7.04
N LYS A 91 5.85 9.33 6.96
CA LYS A 91 5.94 10.27 8.11
C LYS A 91 4.57 10.59 8.69
N MET A 92 3.54 10.70 7.85
CA MET A 92 2.18 10.94 8.30
C MET A 92 1.69 9.79 9.19
N PHE A 93 1.84 8.54 8.77
CA PHE A 93 1.46 7.39 9.60
C PHE A 93 2.30 7.29 10.88
N GLU A 94 3.60 7.50 10.78
CA GLU A 94 4.51 7.55 11.93
C GLU A 94 4.08 8.62 12.94
N SER A 95 3.66 9.81 12.46
CA SER A 95 3.18 10.91 13.31
C SER A 95 1.89 10.59 14.06
N PHE A 96 1.10 9.64 13.57
CA PHE A 96 -0.09 9.12 14.25
C PHE A 96 0.23 8.03 15.27
N GLY A 97 1.51 7.71 15.45
CA GLY A 97 1.96 6.65 16.37
C GLY A 97 1.71 5.23 15.83
N MET A 98 1.52 5.09 14.52
CA MET A 98 1.35 3.78 13.90
C MET A 98 2.68 3.01 13.88
N PRO A 99 2.67 1.68 14.09
CA PRO A 99 3.84 0.85 13.85
C PRO A 99 4.21 0.94 12.36
N MET A 100 5.50 1.03 12.07
CA MET A 100 5.95 1.20 10.69
C MET A 100 6.71 -0.01 10.15
N HIS A 101 6.91 -1.05 10.95
CA HIS A 101 7.56 -2.28 10.56
C HIS A 101 6.77 -3.50 11.04
N LEU A 102 6.82 -4.61 10.30
CA LEU A 102 6.19 -5.87 10.69
C LEU A 102 6.73 -6.39 12.04
N LYS A 103 8.00 -6.13 12.33
CA LYS A 103 8.61 -6.48 13.63
C LYS A 103 7.97 -5.76 14.80
N ASP A 104 7.48 -4.53 14.61
CA ASP A 104 6.83 -3.75 15.67
C ASP A 104 5.52 -4.40 16.14
N VAL A 105 4.92 -5.23 15.29
CA VAL A 105 3.69 -5.98 15.58
C VAL A 105 3.93 -7.49 15.74
N GLY A 106 5.20 -7.90 15.95
CA GLY A 106 5.57 -9.28 16.27
C GLY A 106 5.62 -10.24 15.07
N ILE A 107 5.68 -9.70 13.85
CA ILE A 107 5.77 -10.49 12.62
C ILE A 107 7.23 -10.57 12.17
N ASP A 108 7.73 -11.79 11.98
CA ASP A 108 9.06 -12.09 11.46
C ASP A 108 9.01 -12.64 10.03
N GLU A 109 10.17 -13.03 9.51
CA GLU A 109 10.29 -13.54 8.14
C GLU A 109 9.76 -14.96 7.92
N SER A 110 9.44 -15.71 9.00
CA SER A 110 9.21 -17.16 8.95
C SER A 110 8.02 -17.60 8.08
N ARG A 111 7.00 -16.74 7.92
CA ARG A 111 5.79 -17.06 7.17
C ARG A 111 5.52 -16.13 6.00
N LEU A 112 6.45 -15.27 5.62
CA LEU A 112 6.23 -14.30 4.54
C LEU A 112 5.96 -14.96 3.19
N GLU A 113 6.64 -16.07 2.88
CA GLU A 113 6.43 -16.82 1.64
C GLU A 113 5.03 -17.47 1.61
N GLU A 114 4.61 -18.08 2.72
CA GLU A 114 3.26 -18.67 2.85
C GLU A 114 2.17 -17.61 2.68
N MET A 115 2.31 -16.45 3.31
CA MET A 115 1.36 -15.35 3.19
C MET A 115 1.34 -14.76 1.78
N ALA A 116 2.50 -14.58 1.13
CA ALA A 116 2.59 -14.06 -0.22
C ALA A 116 1.90 -14.99 -1.22
N HIS A 117 2.09 -16.30 -1.09
CA HIS A 117 1.41 -17.31 -1.89
C HIS A 117 -0.12 -17.25 -1.69
N HIS A 118 -0.56 -17.22 -0.43
CA HIS A 118 -1.99 -17.11 -0.09
C HIS A 118 -2.64 -15.88 -0.72
N VAL A 119 -2.00 -14.71 -0.63
CA VAL A 119 -2.50 -13.46 -1.22
C VAL A 119 -2.58 -13.56 -2.74
N ALA A 120 -1.53 -14.10 -3.39
CA ALA A 120 -1.49 -14.24 -4.84
C ALA A 120 -2.62 -15.11 -5.38
N GLU A 121 -3.01 -16.16 -4.66
CA GLU A 121 -4.07 -17.07 -5.08
C GLU A 121 -5.49 -16.54 -4.80
N ASN A 122 -5.68 -15.72 -3.75
CA ASN A 122 -7.03 -15.45 -3.25
C ASN A 122 -7.50 -13.99 -3.42
N GLU A 123 -6.60 -13.02 -3.57
CA GLU A 123 -6.94 -11.60 -3.53
C GLU A 123 -7.04 -10.92 -4.91
N GLY A 124 -6.76 -11.64 -6.00
CA GLY A 124 -6.95 -11.14 -7.36
C GLY A 124 -6.11 -9.89 -7.72
N LEU A 125 -4.92 -9.77 -7.14
CA LEU A 125 -4.07 -8.58 -7.28
C LEU A 125 -3.42 -8.46 -8.67
N ASP A 126 -3.49 -9.48 -9.49
CA ASP A 126 -3.11 -9.49 -10.91
C ASP A 126 -3.98 -8.58 -11.77
N SER A 127 -5.20 -8.26 -11.31
CA SER A 127 -6.14 -7.36 -11.98
C SER A 127 -6.18 -5.95 -11.39
N ALA A 128 -5.31 -5.63 -10.44
CA ALA A 128 -5.20 -4.31 -9.82
C ALA A 128 -4.68 -3.24 -10.81
N TRP A 129 -4.84 -1.97 -10.46
CA TRP A 129 -4.29 -0.85 -11.24
C TRP A 129 -2.78 -0.95 -11.49
N ALA A 130 -2.03 -1.41 -10.53
CA ALA A 130 -0.65 -1.84 -10.66
C ALA A 130 -0.62 -3.32 -10.26
N PRO A 131 -0.68 -4.26 -11.23
CA PRO A 131 -0.75 -5.68 -10.95
C PRO A 131 0.44 -6.17 -10.12
N LEU A 132 0.17 -7.06 -9.18
CA LEU A 132 1.17 -7.71 -8.35
C LEU A 132 1.08 -9.22 -8.52
N ASN A 133 2.22 -9.86 -8.67
CA ASN A 133 2.37 -11.32 -8.58
C ASN A 133 2.92 -11.72 -7.21
N GLU A 134 3.01 -13.03 -6.95
CA GLU A 134 3.50 -13.57 -5.68
C GLU A 134 4.89 -13.04 -5.28
N LYS A 135 5.79 -12.87 -6.25
CA LYS A 135 7.14 -12.35 -6.00
C LYS A 135 7.10 -10.88 -5.56
N ASP A 136 6.27 -10.06 -6.22
CA ASP A 136 6.09 -8.64 -5.87
C ASP A 136 5.55 -8.52 -4.44
N ILE A 137 4.56 -9.34 -4.08
CA ILE A 137 3.96 -9.37 -2.75
C ILE A 137 5.01 -9.75 -1.69
N LEU A 138 5.80 -10.78 -1.96
CA LEU A 138 6.88 -11.21 -1.07
C LEU A 138 7.95 -10.12 -0.88
N GLU A 139 8.31 -9.40 -1.95
CA GLU A 139 9.26 -8.28 -1.87
C GLU A 139 8.70 -7.15 -1.00
N ILE A 140 7.41 -6.80 -1.15
CA ILE A 140 6.75 -5.80 -0.31
C ILE A 140 6.75 -6.22 1.16
N PHE A 141 6.44 -7.48 1.47
CA PHE A 141 6.50 -7.99 2.84
C PHE A 141 7.92 -7.93 3.41
N LYS A 142 8.94 -8.32 2.64
CA LYS A 142 10.34 -8.23 3.07
C LYS A 142 10.79 -6.79 3.32
N ASP A 143 10.40 -5.85 2.45
CA ASP A 143 10.68 -4.41 2.63
C ASP A 143 9.94 -3.83 3.87
N SER A 144 8.95 -4.54 4.38
CA SER A 144 8.14 -4.14 5.54
C SER A 144 8.70 -4.66 6.88
N LEU A 145 9.71 -5.54 6.89
CA LEU A 145 10.37 -6.03 8.11
C LEU A 145 11.24 -4.93 8.73
#